data_ae678f7273b71d8f807942555b316106
#
_entry.id   ae678f7273b71d8f807942555b316106
#
_cell.length_a   1.000
_cell.length_b   1.000
_cell.length_c   1.000
_cell.angle_alpha   90.00
_cell.angle_beta   90.00
_cell.angle_gamma   90.00
#
_symmetry.space_group_name_H-M   'P 1'
#
loop_
_entity.id
_entity.type
_entity.pdbx_description
1 polymer ?
#
loop_
_entity_poly.entity_id
_entity_poly.type
_entity_poly.pdbx_seq_one_letter_code
_entity_poly.pdbx_strand_id
1 'polypeptide(L)'
;SDVYKRQVLTTTTRDKDAYIQKKLKKFHNVKIIHGYSHADLHNILTGVNLGVIPVLWEDNLPQVAIEMVAFGVPILSSSAGGASELTRSDAFRFNVGDTEDFLKKIYAIVDQEVSLDEFWKNHSGLCTNQEHYEQIEKVYALGKVNNISLSGKEVSEILEEKDFLYQHFVEDDVDVYRKKIERLSTELEEVRKQRDNLGWRLSETRKSKTYKIGRAITAIPRKIREVK
;
A
#
# COMPACT_ATOMS: atom_id res chain seq x y z
N SER A 1 9.64 -17.36 27.93
CA SER A 1 11.00 -17.00 27.54
C SER A 1 10.95 -15.90 26.51
N ASP A 2 11.33 -14.68 26.92
CA ASP A 2 11.31 -13.47 26.06
C ASP A 2 12.46 -13.40 25.05
N VAL A 3 13.01 -14.54 24.71
CA VAL A 3 14.21 -14.62 23.89
C VAL A 3 13.79 -14.61 22.43
N TYR A 4 14.04 -13.44 21.78
CA TYR A 4 14.24 -13.31 20.32
C TYR A 4 13.03 -13.19 19.38
N LYS A 5 11.95 -12.54 19.80
CA LYS A 5 10.96 -12.07 18.81
C LYS A 5 11.45 -10.75 18.21
N ARG A 6 12.22 -10.81 17.13
CA ARG A 6 12.65 -9.62 16.38
C ARG A 6 11.69 -9.38 15.23
N GLN A 7 11.21 -8.16 15.09
CA GLN A 7 10.37 -7.75 13.97
C GLN A 7 11.18 -6.89 13.00
N VAL A 8 10.99 -7.12 11.71
CA VAL A 8 11.50 -6.27 10.63
C VAL A 8 10.32 -5.73 9.88
N LEU A 9 10.22 -4.40 9.79
CA LEU A 9 9.19 -3.71 9.04
C LEU A 9 9.84 -2.97 7.88
N THR A 10 9.38 -3.21 6.66
CA THR A 10 9.78 -2.44 5.49
C THR A 10 8.72 -1.40 5.16
N THR A 11 9.14 -0.19 4.80
CA THR A 11 8.25 0.89 4.41
C THR A 11 8.63 1.40 3.01
N THR A 12 7.64 1.70 2.20
CA THR A 12 7.84 2.20 0.83
C THR A 12 7.65 3.70 0.70
N THR A 13 7.02 4.36 1.68
CA THR A 13 6.68 5.78 1.62
C THR A 13 7.39 6.58 2.71
N ARG A 14 8.30 7.48 2.31
CA ARG A 14 9.06 8.35 3.21
C ARG A 14 8.18 9.23 4.11
N ASP A 15 7.03 9.66 3.62
CA ASP A 15 6.14 10.58 4.35
C ASP A 15 5.51 9.96 5.61
N LYS A 16 5.36 8.63 5.65
CA LYS A 16 4.82 7.91 6.81
C LYS A 16 5.90 7.41 7.77
N ASP A 17 7.16 7.45 7.38
CA ASP A 17 8.28 6.92 8.16
C ASP A 17 8.40 7.58 9.53
N ALA A 18 8.30 8.90 9.60
CA ALA A 18 8.38 9.64 10.86
C ALA A 18 7.26 9.25 11.85
N TYR A 19 6.05 9.02 11.33
CA TYR A 19 4.92 8.57 12.13
C TYR A 19 5.14 7.15 12.67
N ILE A 20 5.56 6.24 11.79
CA ILE A 20 5.84 4.84 12.14
C ILE A 20 6.98 4.76 13.16
N GLN A 21 8.08 5.46 12.91
CA GLN A 21 9.21 5.53 13.84
C GLN A 21 8.78 6.02 15.23
N LYS A 22 7.98 7.10 15.27
CA LYS A 22 7.47 7.64 16.55
C LYS A 22 6.61 6.61 17.30
N LYS A 23 5.74 5.87 16.59
CA LYS A 23 4.87 4.83 17.17
C LYS A 23 5.69 3.63 17.69
N LEU A 24 6.70 3.22 16.95
CA LEU A 24 7.47 2.01 17.21
C LEU A 24 8.71 2.24 18.09
N LYS A 25 9.10 3.49 18.35
CA LYS A 25 10.29 3.85 19.15
C LYS A 25 10.33 3.19 20.54
N LYS A 26 9.16 2.88 21.10
CA LYS A 26 9.05 2.23 22.42
C LYS A 26 9.34 0.72 22.39
N PHE A 27 9.44 0.11 21.21
CA PHE A 27 9.71 -1.31 21.05
C PHE A 27 11.16 -1.53 20.65
N HIS A 28 11.93 -2.20 21.48
CA HIS A 28 13.37 -2.46 21.25
C HIS A 28 13.65 -3.59 20.27
N ASN A 29 12.64 -4.41 19.99
CA ASN A 29 12.72 -5.59 19.14
C ASN A 29 12.22 -5.35 17.70
N VAL A 30 11.97 -4.09 17.32
CA VAL A 30 11.51 -3.72 15.98
C VAL A 30 12.63 -3.02 15.24
N LYS A 31 12.96 -3.53 14.04
CA LYS A 31 13.85 -2.89 13.06
C LYS A 31 13.02 -2.36 11.90
N ILE A 32 13.19 -1.09 11.56
CA ILE A 32 12.55 -0.47 10.41
C ILE A 32 13.57 -0.35 9.28
N ILE A 33 13.19 -0.79 8.08
CA ILE A 33 13.98 -0.66 6.85
C ILE A 33 13.20 0.23 5.88
N HIS A 34 13.85 1.31 5.42
CA HIS A 34 13.24 2.31 4.54
C HIS A 34 13.47 1.98 3.08
N GLY A 35 12.55 1.26 2.48
CA GLY A 35 12.67 0.74 1.14
C GLY A 35 13.72 -0.36 1.01
N TYR A 36 13.67 -1.10 -0.06
CA TYR A 36 14.68 -2.09 -0.40
C TYR A 36 14.67 -2.33 -1.92
N SER A 37 15.76 -2.89 -2.41
CA SER A 37 15.88 -3.42 -3.77
C SER A 37 15.88 -4.96 -3.73
N HIS A 38 15.67 -5.59 -4.87
CA HIS A 38 15.78 -7.06 -4.96
C HIS A 38 17.14 -7.59 -4.49
N ALA A 39 18.22 -6.82 -4.65
CA ALA A 39 19.55 -7.20 -4.16
C ALA A 39 19.63 -7.27 -2.63
N ASP A 40 18.77 -6.54 -1.94
CA ASP A 40 18.75 -6.48 -0.47
C ASP A 40 17.94 -7.62 0.15
N LEU A 41 17.08 -8.31 -0.62
CA LEU A 41 16.15 -9.32 -0.13
C LEU A 41 16.85 -10.44 0.63
N HIS A 42 17.98 -10.93 0.14
CA HIS A 42 18.75 -11.97 0.83
C HIS A 42 19.13 -11.54 2.26
N ASN A 43 19.63 -10.31 2.40
CA ASN A 43 20.05 -9.78 3.70
C ASN A 43 18.87 -9.49 4.64
N ILE A 44 17.73 -9.08 4.07
CA ILE A 44 16.52 -8.77 4.83
C ILE A 44 15.85 -10.03 5.33
N LEU A 45 15.70 -11.03 4.46
CA LEU A 45 14.94 -12.25 4.73
C LEU A 45 15.77 -13.33 5.44
N THR A 46 17.10 -13.23 5.42
CA THR A 46 17.95 -14.13 6.19
C THR A 46 17.61 -14.05 7.68
N GLY A 47 17.20 -15.18 8.27
CA GLY A 47 16.81 -15.29 9.67
C GLY A 47 15.37 -14.83 9.98
N VAL A 48 14.57 -14.50 8.96
CA VAL A 48 13.13 -14.30 9.11
C VAL A 48 12.44 -15.66 9.10
N ASN A 49 11.66 -15.95 10.11
CA ASN A 49 10.95 -17.23 10.25
C ASN A 49 9.51 -17.17 9.73
N LEU A 50 8.87 -15.99 9.76
CA LEU A 50 7.48 -15.79 9.35
C LEU A 50 7.31 -14.41 8.76
N GLY A 51 6.72 -14.34 7.57
CA GLY A 51 6.23 -13.10 6.95
C GLY A 51 4.80 -12.80 7.40
N VAL A 52 4.41 -11.54 7.42
CA VAL A 52 3.04 -11.11 7.72
C VAL A 52 2.54 -10.18 6.64
N ILE A 53 1.42 -10.54 6.01
CA ILE A 53 0.81 -9.81 4.90
C ILE A 53 -0.63 -9.39 5.29
N PRO A 54 -0.79 -8.29 6.05
CA PRO A 54 -2.07 -7.89 6.63
C PRO A 54 -2.83 -6.94 5.70
N VAL A 55 -3.10 -7.32 4.46
CA VAL A 55 -3.87 -6.50 3.52
C VAL A 55 -5.32 -6.40 3.95
N LEU A 56 -5.94 -5.23 3.70
CA LEU A 56 -7.34 -4.95 4.05
C LEU A 56 -8.26 -4.92 2.82
N TRP A 57 -7.73 -5.16 1.64
CA TRP A 57 -8.45 -5.14 0.36
C TRP A 57 -8.07 -6.34 -0.49
N GLU A 58 -8.90 -6.63 -1.49
CA GLU A 58 -8.57 -7.65 -2.49
C GLU A 58 -7.38 -7.18 -3.34
N ASP A 59 -6.22 -7.73 -3.06
CA ASP A 59 -4.99 -7.54 -3.84
C ASP A 59 -4.78 -8.76 -4.73
N ASN A 60 -4.31 -8.56 -5.95
CA ASN A 60 -4.11 -9.70 -6.87
C ASN A 60 -3.17 -10.73 -6.26
N LEU A 61 -1.92 -10.36 -6.06
CA LEU A 61 -0.92 -11.14 -5.31
C LEU A 61 0.25 -10.19 -4.99
N PRO A 62 0.41 -9.76 -3.73
CA PRO A 62 1.47 -8.86 -3.35
C PRO A 62 2.85 -9.43 -3.68
N GLN A 63 3.67 -8.65 -4.40
CA GLN A 63 5.01 -9.07 -4.78
C GLN A 63 5.85 -9.49 -3.57
N VAL A 64 5.70 -8.79 -2.44
CA VAL A 64 6.39 -9.11 -1.19
C VAL A 64 6.03 -10.51 -0.66
N ALA A 65 4.81 -10.99 -0.89
CA ALA A 65 4.40 -12.35 -0.52
C ALA A 65 5.13 -13.39 -1.37
N ILE A 66 5.23 -13.16 -2.69
CA ILE A 66 5.99 -14.02 -3.62
C ILE A 66 7.47 -14.03 -3.21
N GLU A 67 8.05 -12.86 -2.95
CA GLU A 67 9.45 -12.72 -2.54
C GLU A 67 9.74 -13.53 -1.27
N MET A 68 8.91 -13.38 -0.23
CA MET A 68 9.08 -14.12 1.02
C MET A 68 9.02 -15.62 0.79
N VAL A 69 8.01 -16.11 0.09
CA VAL A 69 7.83 -17.55 -0.18
C VAL A 69 8.95 -18.09 -1.05
N ALA A 70 9.40 -17.36 -2.08
CA ALA A 70 10.53 -17.74 -2.94
C ALA A 70 11.86 -17.83 -2.15
N PHE A 71 12.02 -17.05 -1.09
CA PHE A 71 13.16 -17.13 -0.16
C PHE A 71 12.98 -18.15 0.96
N GLY A 72 11.92 -18.97 0.92
CA GLY A 72 11.67 -20.00 1.92
C GLY A 72 11.08 -19.49 3.22
N VAL A 73 10.48 -18.30 3.23
CA VAL A 73 9.81 -17.71 4.38
C VAL A 73 8.31 -17.95 4.27
N PRO A 74 7.69 -18.77 5.16
CA PRO A 74 6.24 -18.94 5.19
C PRO A 74 5.55 -17.64 5.58
N ILE A 75 4.32 -17.44 5.13
CA ILE A 75 3.58 -16.22 5.40
C ILE A 75 2.28 -16.48 6.17
N LEU A 76 1.94 -15.55 7.06
CA LEU A 76 0.61 -15.41 7.66
C LEU A 76 -0.08 -14.22 6.97
N SER A 77 -1.14 -14.49 6.21
CA SER A 77 -1.84 -13.46 5.43
C SER A 77 -3.28 -13.25 5.91
N SER A 78 -3.82 -12.07 5.62
CA SER A 78 -5.27 -11.91 5.69
C SER A 78 -5.97 -12.77 4.64
N SER A 79 -7.25 -13.04 4.83
CA SER A 79 -8.07 -13.83 3.90
C SER A 79 -8.39 -13.09 2.59
N ALA A 80 -7.99 -11.82 2.44
CA ALA A 80 -8.18 -11.04 1.22
C ALA A 80 -7.06 -11.27 0.21
N GLY A 81 -7.46 -11.42 -1.05
CA GLY A 81 -6.57 -11.42 -2.20
C GLY A 81 -5.64 -12.63 -2.32
N GLY A 82 -4.79 -12.58 -3.33
CA GLY A 82 -3.97 -13.70 -3.77
C GLY A 82 -2.93 -14.20 -2.77
N ALA A 83 -2.52 -13.38 -1.78
CA ALA A 83 -1.60 -13.87 -0.76
C ALA A 83 -2.20 -15.04 0.05
N SER A 84 -3.51 -15.07 0.22
CA SER A 84 -4.23 -16.14 0.90
C SER A 84 -4.24 -17.45 0.13
N GLU A 85 -3.96 -17.43 -1.17
CA GLU A 85 -3.95 -18.58 -2.06
C GLU A 85 -2.61 -19.35 -2.02
N LEU A 86 -1.56 -18.74 -1.46
CA LEU A 86 -0.24 -19.35 -1.39
C LEU A 86 -0.17 -20.56 -0.47
N THR A 87 -1.16 -20.73 0.43
CA THR A 87 -1.31 -21.95 1.21
C THR A 87 -2.78 -22.31 1.40
N ARG A 88 -3.07 -23.60 1.45
CA ARG A 88 -4.39 -24.14 1.75
C ARG A 88 -4.66 -24.30 3.24
N SER A 89 -3.65 -24.07 4.09
CA SER A 89 -3.79 -24.18 5.53
C SER A 89 -4.47 -22.95 6.11
N ASP A 90 -5.59 -23.14 6.79
CA ASP A 90 -6.29 -22.08 7.52
C ASP A 90 -5.51 -21.55 8.73
N ALA A 91 -4.50 -22.29 9.19
CA ALA A 91 -3.63 -21.85 10.27
C ALA A 91 -2.80 -20.62 9.89
N PHE A 92 -2.54 -20.41 8.59
CA PHE A 92 -1.78 -19.30 8.04
C PHE A 92 -2.65 -18.21 7.39
N ARG A 93 -3.95 -18.22 7.68
CA ARG A 93 -4.89 -17.18 7.23
C ARG A 93 -5.69 -16.62 8.40
N PHE A 94 -5.90 -15.33 8.43
CA PHE A 94 -6.77 -14.66 9.40
C PHE A 94 -7.81 -13.79 8.68
N ASN A 95 -8.94 -13.56 9.34
CA ASN A 95 -10.02 -12.76 8.76
C ASN A 95 -9.61 -11.31 8.58
N VAL A 96 -9.96 -10.73 7.42
CA VAL A 96 -9.64 -9.34 7.08
C VAL A 96 -10.14 -8.38 8.15
N GLY A 97 -9.22 -7.54 8.67
CA GLY A 97 -9.54 -6.54 9.69
C GLY A 97 -9.76 -7.09 11.10
N ASP A 98 -9.74 -8.41 11.29
CA ASP A 98 -9.92 -9.06 12.57
C ASP A 98 -8.59 -9.20 13.33
N THR A 99 -8.36 -8.26 14.23
CA THR A 99 -7.14 -8.24 15.06
C THR A 99 -7.10 -9.40 16.06
N GLU A 100 -8.23 -9.88 16.54
CA GLU A 100 -8.29 -11.00 17.50
C GLU A 100 -7.93 -12.31 16.83
N ASP A 101 -8.49 -12.57 15.64
CA ASP A 101 -8.12 -13.74 14.85
C ASP A 101 -6.65 -13.69 14.42
N PHE A 102 -6.15 -12.53 13.98
CA PHE A 102 -4.73 -12.33 13.70
C PHE A 102 -3.84 -12.69 14.90
N LEU A 103 -4.15 -12.16 16.09
CA LEU A 103 -3.38 -12.45 17.31
C LEU A 103 -3.45 -13.92 17.68
N LYS A 104 -4.62 -14.55 17.59
CA LYS A 104 -4.80 -15.97 17.83
C LYS A 104 -3.89 -16.81 16.92
N LYS A 105 -3.89 -16.52 15.61
CA LYS A 105 -3.06 -17.25 14.63
C LYS A 105 -1.57 -17.06 14.87
N ILE A 106 -1.13 -15.82 15.10
CA ILE A 106 0.29 -15.55 15.33
C ILE A 106 0.79 -16.19 16.65
N TYR A 107 -0.03 -16.20 17.70
CA TYR A 107 0.34 -16.87 18.96
C TYR A 107 0.42 -18.37 18.78
N ALA A 108 -0.53 -19.01 18.10
CA ALA A 108 -0.48 -20.44 17.82
C ALA A 108 0.81 -20.85 17.08
N ILE A 109 1.29 -20.02 16.15
CA ILE A 109 2.56 -20.24 15.43
C ILE A 109 3.75 -20.00 16.35
N VAL A 110 3.76 -18.90 17.11
CA VAL A 110 4.87 -18.51 17.97
C VAL A 110 5.05 -19.47 19.14
N ASP A 111 3.96 -19.96 19.70
CA ASP A 111 3.94 -20.91 20.82
C ASP A 111 4.11 -22.38 20.35
N GLN A 112 4.36 -22.56 19.04
CA GLN A 112 4.61 -23.86 18.39
C GLN A 112 3.44 -24.84 18.45
N GLU A 113 2.22 -24.35 18.66
CA GLU A 113 1.00 -25.14 18.49
C GLU A 113 0.76 -25.48 17.01
N VAL A 114 1.16 -24.55 16.12
CA VAL A 114 1.16 -24.72 14.66
C VAL A 114 2.60 -24.68 14.16
N SER A 115 3.02 -25.74 13.48
CA SER A 115 4.35 -25.84 12.88
C SER A 115 4.43 -25.03 11.59
N LEU A 116 5.54 -24.33 11.36
CA LEU A 116 5.81 -23.65 10.09
C LEU A 116 5.88 -24.63 8.89
N ASP A 117 6.21 -25.91 9.15
CA ASP A 117 6.18 -26.95 8.12
C ASP A 117 4.78 -27.19 7.57
N GLU A 118 3.74 -26.88 8.32
CA GLU A 118 2.36 -27.01 7.85
C GLU A 118 2.08 -26.07 6.67
N PHE A 119 2.68 -24.88 6.65
CA PHE A 119 2.59 -23.99 5.49
C PHE A 119 3.09 -24.69 4.24
N TRP A 120 4.28 -25.27 4.30
CA TRP A 120 4.93 -25.90 3.16
C TRP A 120 4.23 -27.18 2.68
N LYS A 121 3.67 -27.96 3.61
CA LYS A 121 2.87 -29.15 3.26
C LYS A 121 1.59 -28.78 2.50
N ASN A 122 1.06 -27.59 2.74
CA ASN A 122 -0.17 -27.10 2.12
C ASN A 122 0.08 -25.97 1.11
N HIS A 123 1.34 -25.71 0.76
CA HIS A 123 1.71 -24.64 -0.17
C HIS A 123 1.20 -24.97 -1.58
N SER A 124 0.61 -23.97 -2.23
CA SER A 124 0.05 -24.11 -3.58
C SER A 124 1.10 -24.12 -4.68
N GLY A 125 2.36 -23.80 -4.34
CA GLY A 125 3.47 -23.65 -5.28
C GLY A 125 3.54 -22.24 -5.88
N LEU A 126 4.74 -21.82 -6.24
CA LEU A 126 4.96 -20.66 -7.10
C LEU A 126 5.22 -21.19 -8.50
N CYS A 127 4.55 -20.63 -9.50
CA CYS A 127 4.86 -20.99 -10.87
C CYS A 127 5.93 -20.06 -11.45
N THR A 128 6.84 -20.63 -12.24
CA THR A 128 7.78 -19.86 -13.04
C THR A 128 7.07 -19.16 -14.20
N ASN A 129 7.70 -18.14 -14.78
CA ASN A 129 7.17 -17.50 -15.99
C ASN A 129 6.92 -18.53 -17.11
N GLN A 130 7.79 -19.51 -17.26
CA GLN A 130 7.64 -20.55 -18.27
C GLN A 130 6.40 -21.41 -18.02
N GLU A 131 6.21 -21.89 -16.80
CA GLU A 131 5.03 -22.68 -16.41
C GLU A 131 3.75 -21.87 -16.58
N HIS A 132 3.79 -20.56 -16.26
CA HIS A 132 2.66 -19.68 -16.46
C HIS A 132 2.30 -19.53 -17.94
N TYR A 133 3.28 -19.34 -18.81
CA TYR A 133 3.04 -19.30 -20.26
C TYR A 133 2.43 -20.62 -20.77
N GLU A 134 2.95 -21.75 -20.33
CA GLU A 134 2.40 -23.06 -20.72
C GLU A 134 0.95 -23.26 -20.24
N GLN A 135 0.62 -22.74 -19.05
CA GLN A 135 -0.76 -22.75 -18.55
C GLN A 135 -1.67 -21.88 -19.40
N ILE A 136 -1.24 -20.67 -19.73
CA ILE A 136 -1.98 -19.75 -20.60
C ILE A 136 -2.19 -20.37 -21.98
N GLU A 137 -1.18 -20.95 -22.59
CA GLU A 137 -1.30 -21.63 -23.89
C GLU A 137 -2.35 -22.76 -23.84
N LYS A 138 -2.35 -23.55 -22.76
CA LYS A 138 -3.36 -24.61 -22.57
C LYS A 138 -4.77 -24.03 -22.48
N VAL A 139 -4.96 -22.94 -21.72
CA VAL A 139 -6.27 -22.26 -21.61
C VAL A 139 -6.74 -21.74 -22.97
N TYR A 140 -5.85 -21.10 -23.74
CA TYR A 140 -6.18 -20.65 -25.10
C TYR A 140 -6.43 -21.79 -26.06
N ALA A 141 -5.70 -22.90 -25.97
CA ALA A 141 -5.92 -24.08 -26.78
C ALA A 141 -7.27 -24.75 -26.45
N LEU A 142 -7.60 -24.87 -25.17
CA LEU A 142 -8.89 -25.39 -24.70
C LEU A 142 -10.05 -24.47 -25.13
N GLY A 143 -9.88 -23.14 -25.05
CA GLY A 143 -10.86 -22.17 -25.53
C GLY A 143 -11.12 -22.24 -27.04
N LYS A 144 -10.13 -22.71 -27.85
CA LYS A 144 -10.33 -22.98 -29.27
C LYS A 144 -11.04 -24.31 -29.54
N VAL A 145 -10.87 -25.29 -28.67
CA VAL A 145 -11.44 -26.65 -28.83
C VAL A 145 -12.83 -26.74 -28.21
N ASN A 146 -13.02 -26.13 -27.07
CA ASN A 146 -14.33 -25.99 -26.47
C ASN A 146 -14.95 -24.70 -27.02
N ASN A 147 -15.71 -24.82 -28.12
CA ASN A 147 -16.78 -23.89 -28.36
C ASN A 147 -17.70 -23.98 -27.14
N ILE A 148 -17.43 -23.12 -26.13
CA ILE A 148 -18.44 -22.78 -25.13
C ILE A 148 -19.48 -22.01 -25.92
N SER A 149 -20.39 -22.75 -26.51
CA SER A 149 -21.58 -22.20 -27.10
C SER A 149 -22.48 -21.79 -25.95
N LEU A 150 -22.17 -20.63 -25.39
CA LEU A 150 -23.14 -19.95 -24.55
C LEU A 150 -24.33 -19.70 -25.45
N SER A 151 -25.51 -20.11 -25.03
CA SER A 151 -26.74 -19.74 -25.74
C SER A 151 -26.85 -18.22 -25.78
N GLY A 152 -27.44 -17.66 -26.82
CA GLY A 152 -27.62 -16.21 -26.92
C GLY A 152 -28.29 -15.61 -25.68
N LYS A 153 -29.08 -16.39 -24.96
CA LYS A 153 -29.70 -16.00 -23.71
C LYS A 153 -28.69 -15.87 -22.56
N GLU A 154 -27.79 -16.83 -22.39
CA GLU A 154 -26.74 -16.78 -21.35
C GLU A 154 -25.76 -15.63 -21.59
N VAL A 155 -25.43 -15.34 -22.85
CA VAL A 155 -24.59 -14.18 -23.19
C VAL A 155 -25.31 -12.86 -22.89
N SER A 156 -26.62 -12.77 -23.19
CA SER A 156 -27.42 -11.58 -22.85
C SER A 156 -27.49 -11.36 -21.35
N GLU A 157 -27.73 -12.40 -20.56
CA GLU A 157 -27.79 -12.31 -19.11
C GLU A 157 -26.47 -11.84 -18.51
N ILE A 158 -25.33 -12.37 -18.99
CA ILE A 158 -23.98 -11.92 -18.54
C ILE A 158 -23.70 -10.46 -18.93
N LEU A 159 -24.12 -10.05 -20.14
CA LEU A 159 -23.92 -8.67 -20.59
C LEU A 159 -24.82 -7.69 -19.82
N GLU A 160 -26.07 -8.06 -19.56
CA GLU A 160 -26.98 -7.24 -18.76
C GLU A 160 -26.50 -7.10 -17.31
N GLU A 161 -26.00 -8.17 -16.70
CA GLU A 161 -25.40 -8.12 -15.36
C GLU A 161 -24.14 -7.24 -15.34
N LYS A 162 -23.27 -7.36 -16.34
CA LYS A 162 -22.08 -6.53 -16.48
C LYS A 162 -22.42 -5.05 -16.69
N ASP A 163 -23.39 -4.75 -17.55
CA ASP A 163 -23.84 -3.38 -17.79
C ASP A 163 -24.52 -2.79 -16.56
N PHE A 164 -25.32 -3.58 -15.83
CA PHE A 164 -25.87 -3.18 -14.54
C PHE A 164 -24.79 -2.85 -13.51
N LEU A 165 -23.78 -3.70 -13.35
CA LEU A 165 -22.66 -3.46 -12.45
C LEU A 165 -21.87 -2.22 -12.85
N TYR A 166 -21.63 -2.05 -14.16
CA TYR A 166 -20.90 -0.89 -14.67
C TYR A 166 -21.66 0.41 -14.40
N GLN A 167 -22.96 0.47 -14.71
CA GLN A 167 -23.77 1.67 -14.51
C GLN A 167 -23.96 2.01 -13.01
N HIS A 168 -24.14 1.00 -12.14
CA HIS A 168 -24.44 1.27 -10.73
C HIS A 168 -23.22 1.44 -9.83
N PHE A 169 -22.08 0.89 -10.21
CA PHE A 169 -20.86 0.97 -9.38
C PHE A 169 -19.74 1.80 -9.95
N VAL A 170 -19.68 1.96 -11.28
CA VAL A 170 -18.60 2.71 -11.94
C VAL A 170 -19.03 4.12 -12.31
N GLU A 171 -20.23 4.30 -12.86
CA GLU A 171 -20.70 5.64 -13.24
C GLU A 171 -20.99 6.51 -12.01
N ASP A 172 -21.62 5.97 -10.96
CA ASP A 172 -21.90 6.72 -9.75
C ASP A 172 -20.60 7.18 -9.07
N ASP A 173 -19.59 6.33 -8.98
CA ASP A 173 -18.29 6.69 -8.43
C ASP A 173 -17.55 7.73 -9.30
N VAL A 174 -17.58 7.58 -10.61
CA VAL A 174 -16.96 8.53 -11.55
C VAL A 174 -17.60 9.91 -11.45
N ASP A 175 -18.92 10.00 -11.35
CA ASP A 175 -19.64 11.26 -11.20
C ASP A 175 -19.39 11.92 -9.84
N VAL A 176 -19.30 11.16 -8.79
CA VAL A 176 -18.88 11.66 -7.45
C VAL A 176 -17.49 12.26 -7.51
N TYR A 177 -16.53 11.56 -8.12
CA TYR A 177 -15.17 12.07 -8.27
C TYR A 177 -15.10 13.28 -9.21
N ARG A 178 -15.86 13.29 -10.32
CA ARG A 178 -15.94 14.44 -11.23
C ARG A 178 -16.43 15.70 -10.50
N LYS A 179 -17.53 15.61 -9.75
CA LYS A 179 -18.06 16.72 -8.94
C LYS A 179 -17.05 17.19 -7.88
N LYS A 180 -16.32 16.27 -7.27
CA LYS A 180 -15.27 16.60 -6.30
C LYS A 180 -14.09 17.33 -6.95
N ILE A 181 -13.68 16.91 -8.14
CA ILE A 181 -12.62 17.56 -8.92
C ILE A 181 -13.04 18.98 -9.34
N GLU A 182 -14.25 19.17 -9.83
CA GLU A 182 -14.78 20.49 -10.19
C GLU A 182 -14.81 21.44 -8.99
N ARG A 183 -15.29 20.95 -7.85
CA ARG A 183 -15.30 21.74 -6.61
C ARG A 183 -13.87 22.13 -6.18
N LEU A 184 -12.95 21.19 -6.13
CA LEU A 184 -11.56 21.46 -5.76
C LEU A 184 -10.86 22.40 -6.75
N SER A 185 -11.18 22.31 -8.03
CA SER A 185 -10.67 23.21 -9.06
C SER A 185 -11.14 24.64 -8.83
N THR A 186 -12.40 24.82 -8.48
CA THR A 186 -12.98 26.14 -8.15
C THR A 186 -12.34 26.74 -6.90
N GLU A 187 -12.22 25.96 -5.85
CA GLU A 187 -11.54 26.36 -4.61
C GLU A 187 -10.06 26.76 -4.87
N LEU A 188 -9.37 26.00 -5.73
CA LEU A 188 -7.99 26.29 -6.11
C LEU A 188 -7.87 27.63 -6.86
N GLU A 189 -8.81 27.93 -7.77
CA GLU A 189 -8.84 29.21 -8.47
C GLU A 189 -9.09 30.40 -7.52
N GLU A 190 -9.97 30.23 -6.56
CA GLU A 190 -10.19 31.26 -5.55
C GLU A 190 -8.94 31.52 -4.70
N VAL A 191 -8.29 30.47 -4.24
CA VAL A 191 -7.03 30.61 -3.46
C VAL A 191 -5.94 31.26 -4.30
N ARG A 192 -5.83 30.93 -5.60
CA ARG A 192 -4.91 31.59 -6.53
C ARG A 192 -5.20 33.08 -6.65
N LYS A 193 -6.46 33.48 -6.84
CA LYS A 193 -6.87 34.89 -6.88
C LYS A 193 -6.54 35.64 -5.59
N GLN A 194 -6.78 35.02 -4.44
CA GLN A 194 -6.41 35.58 -3.14
C GLN A 194 -4.91 35.75 -2.99
N ARG A 195 -4.11 34.76 -3.37
CA ARG A 195 -2.65 34.82 -3.38
C ARG A 195 -2.14 35.97 -4.24
N ASP A 196 -2.67 36.11 -5.43
CA ASP A 196 -2.24 37.14 -6.38
C ASP A 196 -2.62 38.54 -5.91
N ASN A 197 -3.81 38.68 -5.32
CA ASN A 197 -4.24 39.93 -4.68
C ASN A 197 -3.32 40.32 -3.50
N LEU A 198 -2.99 39.35 -2.64
CA LEU A 198 -2.05 39.58 -1.54
C LEU A 198 -0.64 39.93 -2.05
N GLY A 199 -0.18 39.27 -3.09
CA GLY A 199 1.07 39.55 -3.78
C GLY A 199 1.12 41.00 -4.30
N TRP A 200 0.04 41.42 -4.97
CA TRP A 200 -0.13 42.80 -5.44
C TRP A 200 -0.11 43.81 -4.27
N ARG A 201 -0.93 43.59 -3.24
CA ARG A 201 -0.96 44.44 -2.05
C ARG A 201 0.39 44.56 -1.35
N LEU A 202 1.10 43.44 -1.26
CA LEU A 202 2.45 43.43 -0.68
C LEU A 202 3.44 44.25 -1.53
N SER A 203 3.35 44.13 -2.85
CA SER A 203 4.14 44.93 -3.80
C SER A 203 3.88 46.41 -3.64
N GLU A 204 2.61 46.83 -3.60
CA GLU A 204 2.22 48.22 -3.40
C GLU A 204 2.66 48.76 -2.02
N THR A 205 2.51 47.93 -0.98
CA THR A 205 3.02 48.29 0.36
C THR A 205 4.52 48.54 0.35
N ARG A 206 5.29 47.68 -0.32
CA ARG A 206 6.75 47.82 -0.45
C ARG A 206 7.19 49.03 -1.26
N LYS A 207 6.38 49.48 -2.20
CA LYS A 207 6.63 50.71 -2.98
C LYS A 207 6.33 51.98 -2.20
N SER A 208 5.49 51.90 -1.16
CA SER A 208 5.06 53.06 -0.40
C SER A 208 6.23 53.77 0.29
N LYS A 209 6.14 55.11 0.38
CA LYS A 209 7.13 55.92 1.05
C LYS A 209 7.25 55.55 2.53
N THR A 210 6.16 55.29 3.19
CA THR A 210 6.12 54.89 4.61
C THR A 210 6.88 53.62 4.89
N TYR A 211 6.71 52.55 4.03
CA TYR A 211 7.44 51.30 4.16
C TYR A 211 8.94 51.52 3.95
N LYS A 212 9.34 52.34 2.94
CA LYS A 212 10.74 52.63 2.64
C LYS A 212 11.40 53.37 3.80
N ILE A 213 10.72 54.35 4.39
CA ILE A 213 11.19 55.10 5.55
C ILE A 213 11.32 54.16 6.77
N GLY A 214 10.27 53.37 7.07
CA GLY A 214 10.29 52.40 8.18
C GLY A 214 11.44 51.41 8.06
N ARG A 215 11.69 50.90 6.86
CA ARG A 215 12.82 49.98 6.58
C ARG A 215 14.18 50.66 6.76
N ALA A 216 14.30 51.92 6.38
CA ALA A 216 15.53 52.67 6.56
C ALA A 216 15.83 52.89 8.06
N ILE A 217 14.83 53.29 8.86
CA ILE A 217 14.93 53.45 10.29
C ILE A 217 15.30 52.14 11.00
N THR A 218 14.70 51.02 10.63
CA THR A 218 14.96 49.71 11.27
C THR A 218 16.29 49.06 10.80
N ALA A 219 16.86 49.50 9.70
CA ALA A 219 18.16 49.01 9.21
C ALA A 219 19.37 49.65 9.99
N ILE A 220 19.18 50.84 10.57
CA ILE A 220 20.24 51.53 11.32
C ILE A 220 20.74 50.68 12.51
N PRO A 221 19.91 50.09 13.36
CA PRO A 221 20.36 49.25 14.48
C PRO A 221 21.08 47.96 14.06
N ARG A 222 20.81 47.44 12.90
CA ARG A 222 21.48 46.22 12.38
C ARG A 222 22.92 46.49 11.99
N LYS A 223 23.20 47.61 11.33
CA LYS A 223 24.57 48.01 10.98
C LYS A 223 25.42 48.31 12.21
N ILE A 224 24.86 48.79 13.29
CA ILE A 224 25.58 49.06 14.56
C ILE A 224 25.92 47.74 15.28
N ARG A 225 25.21 46.64 15.05
CA ARG A 225 25.51 45.32 15.62
C ARG A 225 26.62 44.56 14.86
N GLU A 226 26.82 44.83 13.58
CA GLU A 226 27.85 44.19 12.77
C GLU A 226 29.24 44.88 12.86
N VAL A 227 29.35 46.01 13.58
CA VAL A 227 30.58 46.79 13.79
C VAL A 227 31.12 46.63 15.23
N LYS A 228 30.54 45.74 16.04
CA LYS A 228 31.09 45.31 17.32
C LYS A 228 31.38 43.81 17.24
#